data_6ee93b7559a7a2f1f45af5c81051f1fa
#
_entry.id   6ee93b7559a7a2f1f45af5c81051f1fa
#
_cell.length_a   1.000
_cell.length_b   1.000
_cell.length_c   1.000
_cell.angle_alpha   90.00
_cell.angle_beta   90.00
_cell.angle_gamma   90.00
#
_symmetry.space_group_name_H-M   'P 1'
#
loop_
_entity.id
_entity.type
_entity.pdbx_description
1 polymer ?
#
loop_
_entity_poly.entity_id
_entity_poly.type
_entity_poly.pdbx_seq_one_letter_code
_entity_poly.pdbx_strand_id
1 'polypeptide(L)'
;MVNFKDFNKTADTMMNIREAVTYCKEHGEKELLFPKDTYSVKSEYAFDKWLSVSNHGSGLKRIVFLLEDISDLTIDFSGSTIILEDVLIPFAIINCKNVTVKNFKLRSLKPMAADGVITSVRDNGFSFKLTGISKAYVKNGALFGGEEKGDNDNLIWANEWRKEDGMLTEKYSDLWLRDFKFSDDGENNFTAEGGEKLTEKMGDGNAISFQQAHRVVCGVFVESSYNTKITDYTIYNGIGMGVIAQNSDTVSIDKMTVIPYEGACHSLNADATHFVHCKGLIKIENSHFEGQLDDALNVHGIYLRIEDIINDTVILKFMHHEAAGIDCVREGFLMESCDPESLIPKGRYKVTSVKKLNFNHLAVRFAEGTDGIKIGDDMTEVSYVCDVLFKDNTLYNNRARGMLLASAGKLRIEHNKFITPGAPIKFESDGAYWFESGGTRDVVIKNNEFINNLYVEGGWGSTGIIDVMRKAKTEEGKYFHGTIEISDNVFKNCKKPIASINNTEKLIMKNNELIDCENSEPVISYVKEIVK
;
A
#
# COMPACT_ATOMS: atom_id res chain seq x y z
N MET A 1 -30.44 13.19 10.31
CA MET A 1 -30.33 11.78 9.82
C MET A 1 -31.19 11.65 8.57
N VAL A 2 -30.60 11.19 7.50
CA VAL A 2 -31.24 11.00 6.21
C VAL A 2 -31.16 9.52 5.82
N ASN A 3 -32.23 8.98 5.27
CA ASN A 3 -32.27 7.58 4.84
C ASN A 3 -32.10 7.51 3.31
N PHE A 4 -31.21 6.66 2.82
CA PHE A 4 -30.99 6.49 1.38
C PHE A 4 -32.26 6.13 0.59
N LYS A 5 -33.23 5.45 1.25
CA LYS A 5 -34.56 5.18 0.64
C LYS A 5 -35.28 6.43 0.15
N ASP A 6 -35.04 7.58 0.78
CA ASP A 6 -35.69 8.84 0.41
C ASP A 6 -35.20 9.37 -0.97
N PHE A 7 -34.07 8.82 -1.45
CA PHE A 7 -33.45 9.13 -2.74
C PHE A 7 -33.68 8.05 -3.80
N ASN A 8 -34.40 6.99 -3.50
CA ASN A 8 -34.63 5.88 -4.41
C ASN A 8 -35.68 6.25 -5.49
N LYS A 9 -35.41 7.32 -6.23
CA LYS A 9 -36.34 7.94 -7.20
C LYS A 9 -36.17 7.40 -8.62
N THR A 10 -35.04 6.75 -8.90
CA THR A 10 -34.71 6.17 -10.19
C THR A 10 -34.35 4.69 -10.06
N ALA A 11 -34.34 3.95 -11.17
CA ALA A 11 -33.86 2.58 -11.21
C ALA A 11 -32.32 2.48 -11.14
N ASP A 12 -31.62 3.60 -11.30
CA ASP A 12 -30.17 3.65 -11.30
C ASP A 12 -29.62 3.99 -9.91
N THR A 13 -28.88 3.05 -9.32
CA THR A 13 -28.28 3.20 -7.99
C THR A 13 -27.28 4.36 -7.92
N MET A 14 -26.49 4.60 -9.00
CA MET A 14 -25.52 5.68 -9.02
C MET A 14 -26.16 7.06 -9.01
N MET A 15 -27.25 7.25 -9.77
CA MET A 15 -28.01 8.52 -9.73
C MET A 15 -28.55 8.80 -8.33
N ASN A 16 -29.11 7.78 -7.67
CA ASN A 16 -29.66 7.91 -6.33
C ASN A 16 -28.57 8.20 -5.29
N ILE A 17 -27.39 7.56 -5.39
CA ILE A 17 -26.23 7.85 -4.53
C ILE A 17 -25.76 9.27 -4.73
N ARG A 18 -25.65 9.72 -5.98
CA ARG A 18 -25.21 11.07 -6.30
C ARG A 18 -26.14 12.13 -5.72
N GLU A 19 -27.45 11.93 -5.81
CA GLU A 19 -28.45 12.82 -5.20
C GLU A 19 -28.32 12.83 -3.68
N ALA A 20 -28.18 11.68 -3.03
CA ALA A 20 -28.06 11.57 -1.58
C ALA A 20 -26.79 12.27 -1.05
N VAL A 21 -25.63 12.07 -1.70
CA VAL A 21 -24.37 12.72 -1.33
C VAL A 21 -24.47 14.23 -1.49
N THR A 22 -25.02 14.70 -2.62
CA THR A 22 -25.21 16.13 -2.89
C THR A 22 -26.13 16.76 -1.85
N TYR A 23 -27.25 16.10 -1.55
CA TYR A 23 -28.19 16.56 -0.52
C TYR A 23 -27.51 16.69 0.85
N CYS A 24 -26.74 15.68 1.28
CA CYS A 24 -26.02 15.72 2.56
C CYS A 24 -25.05 16.92 2.63
N LYS A 25 -24.34 17.19 1.53
CA LYS A 25 -23.42 18.33 1.43
C LYS A 25 -24.16 19.66 1.54
N GLU A 26 -25.22 19.86 0.75
CA GLU A 26 -25.98 21.13 0.66
C GLU A 26 -26.72 21.46 1.95
N HIS A 27 -27.23 20.45 2.67
CA HIS A 27 -28.03 20.63 3.88
C HIS A 27 -27.23 20.43 5.17
N GLY A 28 -25.94 20.08 5.08
CA GLY A 28 -25.08 19.85 6.24
C GLY A 28 -25.53 18.68 7.11
N GLU A 29 -26.07 17.63 6.47
CA GLU A 29 -26.54 16.43 7.17
C GLU A 29 -25.38 15.75 7.90
N LYS A 30 -25.70 15.16 9.07
CA LYS A 30 -24.69 14.51 9.92
C LYS A 30 -24.68 12.99 9.80
N GLU A 31 -25.71 12.41 9.23
CA GLU A 31 -25.84 10.96 9.09
C GLU A 31 -26.64 10.62 7.84
N LEU A 32 -26.04 9.74 7.00
CA LEU A 32 -26.69 9.09 5.84
C LEU A 32 -26.72 7.58 6.09
N LEU A 33 -27.93 7.05 6.24
CA LEU A 33 -28.15 5.62 6.53
C LEU A 33 -28.57 4.89 5.26
N PHE A 34 -27.80 3.88 4.89
CA PHE A 34 -28.16 2.91 3.86
C PHE A 34 -28.82 1.70 4.52
N PRO A 35 -30.05 1.33 4.13
CA PRO A 35 -30.64 0.06 4.52
C PRO A 35 -29.74 -1.11 4.10
N LYS A 36 -29.73 -2.17 4.86
CA LYS A 36 -28.97 -3.37 4.51
C LYS A 36 -29.46 -3.95 3.19
N ASP A 37 -28.61 -3.95 2.17
CA ASP A 37 -28.90 -4.44 0.82
C ASP A 37 -27.59 -4.74 0.07
N THR A 38 -27.72 -5.14 -1.19
CA THR A 38 -26.63 -5.22 -2.15
C THR A 38 -26.81 -4.10 -3.19
N TYR A 39 -25.86 -3.16 -3.18
CA TYR A 39 -25.86 -2.01 -4.09
C TYR A 39 -24.87 -2.24 -5.23
N SER A 40 -25.40 -2.50 -6.43
CA SER A 40 -24.57 -2.62 -7.64
C SER A 40 -24.41 -1.26 -8.29
N VAL A 41 -23.18 -0.90 -8.63
CA VAL A 41 -22.82 0.42 -9.16
C VAL A 41 -21.96 0.30 -10.42
N LYS A 42 -22.26 1.18 -11.40
CA LYS A 42 -21.58 1.30 -12.69
C LYS A 42 -20.92 2.66 -12.84
N SER A 43 -20.08 2.80 -13.84
CA SER A 43 -19.40 4.06 -14.14
C SER A 43 -20.34 5.13 -14.73
N GLU A 44 -21.49 4.74 -15.28
CA GLU A 44 -22.50 5.68 -15.70
C GLU A 44 -23.03 6.47 -14.50
N TYR A 45 -23.11 7.79 -14.63
CA TYR A 45 -23.46 8.74 -13.56
C TYR A 45 -22.49 8.82 -12.36
N ALA A 46 -21.36 8.13 -12.37
CA ALA A 46 -20.31 8.34 -11.35
C ALA A 46 -19.81 9.79 -11.36
N PHE A 47 -19.25 10.22 -10.23
CA PHE A 47 -18.58 11.52 -10.20
C PHE A 47 -17.23 11.41 -10.93
N ASP A 48 -16.96 12.33 -11.84
CA ASP A 48 -15.67 12.44 -12.51
C ASP A 48 -14.80 13.50 -11.82
N LYS A 49 -13.56 13.14 -11.48
CA LYS A 49 -12.60 14.07 -10.89
C LYS A 49 -11.18 13.73 -11.30
N TRP A 50 -10.40 14.75 -11.65
CA TRP A 50 -8.97 14.59 -11.86
C TRP A 50 -8.27 14.47 -10.50
N LEU A 51 -7.60 13.36 -10.24
CA LEU A 51 -6.86 13.11 -9.02
C LEU A 51 -5.43 12.65 -9.34
N SER A 52 -4.48 13.07 -8.49
CA SER A 52 -3.14 12.49 -8.39
C SER A 52 -3.15 11.62 -7.15
N VAL A 53 -3.19 10.31 -7.33
CA VAL A 53 -3.26 9.34 -6.24
C VAL A 53 -1.92 8.63 -6.15
N SER A 54 -1.27 8.66 -4.97
CA SER A 54 0.00 7.99 -4.75
C SER A 54 -0.05 6.54 -5.18
N ASN A 55 0.96 6.09 -5.89
CA ASN A 55 1.12 4.73 -6.40
C ASN A 55 -0.04 4.22 -7.30
N HIS A 56 -0.92 5.14 -7.76
CA HIS A 56 -2.04 4.88 -8.68
C HIS A 56 -2.09 5.89 -9.83
N GLY A 57 -1.06 6.74 -9.93
CA GLY A 57 -0.92 7.74 -10.97
C GLY A 57 -1.97 8.83 -10.97
N SER A 58 -1.81 9.78 -11.88
CA SER A 58 -2.71 10.90 -12.07
C SER A 58 -3.61 10.70 -13.27
N GLY A 59 -4.87 11.09 -13.14
CA GLY A 59 -5.83 10.95 -14.22
C GLY A 59 -7.26 11.27 -13.80
N LEU A 60 -8.16 11.19 -14.76
CA LEU A 60 -9.59 11.26 -14.51
C LEU A 60 -10.02 9.98 -13.81
N LYS A 61 -10.53 10.12 -12.59
CA LYS A 61 -11.04 9.01 -11.78
C LYS A 61 -12.57 9.09 -11.71
N ARG A 62 -13.22 7.92 -11.79
CA ARG A 62 -14.67 7.77 -11.61
C ARG A 62 -14.95 7.30 -10.19
N ILE A 63 -15.80 8.03 -9.48
CA ILE A 63 -15.98 7.91 -8.03
C ILE A 63 -17.45 7.66 -7.72
N VAL A 64 -17.72 6.68 -6.84
CA VAL A 64 -19.09 6.36 -6.40
C VAL A 64 -19.56 7.38 -5.36
N PHE A 65 -18.81 7.53 -4.27
CA PHE A 65 -19.08 8.48 -3.19
C PHE A 65 -18.00 9.56 -3.16
N LEU A 66 -18.26 10.70 -3.82
CA LEU A 66 -17.38 11.87 -3.74
C LEU A 66 -17.80 12.76 -2.56
N LEU A 67 -17.10 12.59 -1.44
CA LEU A 67 -17.26 13.44 -0.26
C LEU A 67 -16.20 14.54 -0.33
N GLU A 68 -16.63 15.75 -0.66
CA GLU A 68 -15.74 16.89 -0.83
C GLU A 68 -16.24 18.11 -0.06
N ASP A 69 -15.35 18.70 0.75
CA ASP A 69 -15.65 19.85 1.63
C ASP A 69 -16.82 19.58 2.61
N ILE A 70 -16.89 18.37 3.14
CA ILE A 70 -17.93 17.94 4.08
C ILE A 70 -17.36 17.82 5.49
N SER A 71 -18.15 18.23 6.47
CA SER A 71 -17.79 18.12 7.89
C SER A 71 -18.84 17.36 8.70
N ASP A 72 -18.37 16.54 9.64
CA ASP A 72 -19.18 15.82 10.63
C ASP A 72 -20.24 14.88 10.02
N LEU A 73 -19.91 14.16 8.94
CA LEU A 73 -20.81 13.21 8.29
C LEU A 73 -20.43 11.77 8.64
N THR A 74 -21.42 10.99 9.03
CA THR A 74 -21.35 9.53 9.13
C THR A 74 -22.17 8.88 8.03
N ILE A 75 -21.56 8.00 7.23
CA ILE A 75 -22.29 7.13 6.29
C ILE A 75 -22.27 5.71 6.85
N ASP A 76 -23.43 5.19 7.15
CA ASP A 76 -23.62 3.83 7.68
C ASP A 76 -24.33 2.95 6.67
N PHE A 77 -23.66 1.90 6.22
CA PHE A 77 -24.20 0.95 5.25
C PHE A 77 -24.94 -0.24 5.86
N SER A 78 -25.07 -0.29 7.18
CA SER A 78 -25.82 -1.35 7.90
C SER A 78 -25.39 -2.79 7.54
N GLY A 79 -24.14 -2.99 7.15
CA GLY A 79 -23.60 -4.29 6.72
C GLY A 79 -23.92 -4.65 5.26
N SER A 80 -24.21 -3.65 4.41
CA SER A 80 -24.47 -3.81 2.98
C SER A 80 -23.24 -4.20 2.19
N THR A 81 -23.46 -4.78 1.00
CA THR A 81 -22.43 -5.05 0.01
C THR A 81 -22.52 -4.05 -1.14
N ILE A 82 -21.42 -3.40 -1.47
CA ILE A 82 -21.28 -2.56 -2.66
C ILE A 82 -20.56 -3.38 -3.73
N ILE A 83 -21.20 -3.63 -4.86
CA ILE A 83 -20.65 -4.35 -6.01
C ILE A 83 -20.23 -3.34 -7.06
N LEU A 84 -18.95 -3.33 -7.39
CA LEU A 84 -18.38 -2.50 -8.45
C LEU A 84 -18.42 -3.30 -9.77
N GLU A 85 -19.26 -2.89 -10.70
CA GLU A 85 -19.36 -3.52 -12.03
C GLU A 85 -18.33 -2.98 -13.02
N ASP A 86 -17.73 -1.81 -12.69
CA ASP A 86 -16.69 -1.14 -13.45
C ASP A 86 -15.49 -0.78 -12.59
N VAL A 87 -14.45 -0.19 -13.23
CA VAL A 87 -13.26 0.34 -12.57
C VAL A 87 -13.60 1.69 -11.93
N LEU A 88 -13.88 1.68 -10.64
CA LEU A 88 -14.37 2.80 -9.84
C LEU A 88 -13.59 2.96 -8.54
N ILE A 89 -13.43 4.21 -8.07
CA ILE A 89 -13.07 4.49 -6.68
C ILE A 89 -14.38 4.52 -5.86
N PRO A 90 -14.60 3.58 -4.93
CA PRO A 90 -15.82 3.58 -4.12
C PRO A 90 -15.99 4.85 -3.30
N PHE A 91 -14.95 5.28 -2.59
CA PHE A 91 -14.99 6.47 -1.75
C PHE A 91 -13.80 7.38 -2.03
N ALA A 92 -14.07 8.67 -2.28
CA ALA A 92 -13.08 9.74 -2.25
C ALA A 92 -13.51 10.79 -1.20
N ILE A 93 -12.70 10.93 -0.14
CA ILE A 93 -12.93 11.83 0.99
C ILE A 93 -11.89 12.94 0.89
N ILE A 94 -12.29 14.11 0.39
CA ILE A 94 -11.37 15.18 -0.01
C ILE A 94 -11.71 16.46 0.76
N ASN A 95 -10.71 17.06 1.40
CA ASN A 95 -10.85 18.30 2.17
C ASN A 95 -11.99 18.22 3.21
N CYS A 96 -12.15 17.07 3.84
CA CYS A 96 -13.22 16.78 4.78
C CYS A 96 -12.74 16.86 6.24
N LYS A 97 -13.71 16.98 7.15
CA LYS A 97 -13.44 16.98 8.59
C LYS A 97 -14.43 16.10 9.33
N ASN A 98 -13.92 15.22 10.22
CA ASN A 98 -14.75 14.31 11.04
C ASN A 98 -15.71 13.45 10.19
N VAL A 99 -15.22 12.82 9.14
CA VAL A 99 -16.02 11.91 8.30
C VAL A 99 -15.83 10.47 8.75
N THR A 100 -16.93 9.75 8.88
CA THR A 100 -16.93 8.31 9.19
C THR A 100 -17.67 7.55 8.10
N VAL A 101 -17.04 6.48 7.58
CA VAL A 101 -17.69 5.51 6.68
C VAL A 101 -17.62 4.15 7.35
N LYS A 102 -18.77 3.47 7.48
CA LYS A 102 -18.82 2.24 8.28
C LYS A 102 -19.82 1.19 7.78
N ASN A 103 -19.58 -0.06 8.25
CA ASN A 103 -20.48 -1.20 8.08
C ASN A 103 -20.72 -1.57 6.63
N PHE A 104 -19.67 -1.77 5.82
CA PHE A 104 -19.81 -2.09 4.40
C PHE A 104 -18.83 -3.15 3.92
N LYS A 105 -19.19 -3.81 2.83
CA LYS A 105 -18.37 -4.76 2.10
C LYS A 105 -18.18 -4.31 0.67
N LEU A 106 -16.98 -4.44 0.14
CA LEU A 106 -16.67 -4.15 -1.26
C LEU A 106 -16.34 -5.41 -2.04
N ARG A 107 -16.85 -5.49 -3.25
CA ARG A 107 -16.51 -6.52 -4.22
C ARG A 107 -16.43 -5.92 -5.61
N SER A 108 -15.37 -6.19 -6.36
CA SER A 108 -15.25 -5.85 -7.78
C SER A 108 -15.63 -7.04 -8.65
N LEU A 109 -16.37 -6.80 -9.75
CA LEU A 109 -16.62 -7.79 -10.78
C LEU A 109 -15.57 -7.77 -11.90
N LYS A 110 -14.66 -6.78 -11.89
CA LYS A 110 -13.56 -6.65 -12.84
C LYS A 110 -12.22 -6.63 -12.10
N PRO A 111 -11.75 -7.76 -11.57
CA PRO A 111 -10.43 -7.82 -10.97
C PRO A 111 -9.37 -7.54 -12.05
N MET A 112 -8.32 -6.79 -11.67
CA MET A 112 -7.17 -6.53 -12.56
C MET A 112 -6.11 -7.63 -12.44
N ALA A 113 -6.53 -8.83 -12.16
CA ALA A 113 -5.73 -10.03 -12.05
C ALA A 113 -6.48 -11.21 -12.66
N ALA A 114 -5.76 -12.26 -13.02
CA ALA A 114 -6.35 -13.49 -13.48
C ALA A 114 -5.88 -14.65 -12.59
N ASP A 115 -6.80 -15.27 -11.88
CA ASP A 115 -6.53 -16.43 -11.04
C ASP A 115 -6.75 -17.73 -11.81
N GLY A 116 -5.92 -18.73 -11.52
CA GLY A 116 -6.02 -20.04 -12.13
C GLY A 116 -5.40 -21.13 -11.26
N VAL A 117 -5.43 -22.33 -11.80
CA VAL A 117 -4.76 -23.52 -11.24
C VAL A 117 -3.79 -24.06 -12.26
N ILE A 118 -2.56 -24.36 -11.83
CA ILE A 118 -1.53 -25.02 -12.66
C ILE A 118 -1.98 -26.45 -12.91
N THR A 119 -2.20 -26.80 -14.16
CA THR A 119 -2.69 -28.13 -14.55
C THR A 119 -1.59 -29.10 -14.92
N SER A 120 -0.44 -28.58 -15.37
CA SER A 120 0.78 -29.39 -15.59
C SER A 120 2.02 -28.51 -15.64
N VAL A 121 3.12 -29.00 -15.11
CA VAL A 121 4.45 -28.40 -15.20
C VAL A 121 5.35 -29.28 -16.09
N ARG A 122 6.16 -28.66 -16.95
CA ARG A 122 7.11 -29.28 -17.87
C ARG A 122 8.47 -28.61 -17.76
N ASP A 123 9.54 -29.22 -18.25
CA ASP A 123 10.91 -28.65 -18.20
C ASP A 123 10.99 -27.25 -18.80
N ASN A 124 10.19 -26.97 -19.83
CA ASN A 124 10.18 -25.67 -20.52
C ASN A 124 8.75 -25.08 -20.60
N GLY A 125 8.09 -24.92 -19.46
CA GLY A 125 6.78 -24.27 -19.43
C GLY A 125 5.78 -24.92 -18.48
N PHE A 126 4.59 -24.38 -18.45
CA PHE A 126 3.48 -24.91 -17.66
C PHE A 126 2.14 -24.63 -18.36
N SER A 127 1.12 -25.40 -18.00
CA SER A 127 -0.26 -25.13 -18.41
C SER A 127 -1.10 -24.80 -17.20
N PHE A 128 -2.10 -23.95 -17.39
CA PHE A 128 -3.02 -23.55 -16.32
C PHE A 128 -4.43 -23.37 -16.84
N LYS A 129 -5.38 -23.45 -15.92
CA LYS A 129 -6.80 -23.17 -16.20
C LYS A 129 -7.27 -22.03 -15.33
N LEU A 130 -7.91 -21.02 -15.92
CA LEU A 130 -8.50 -19.90 -15.17
C LEU A 130 -9.67 -20.37 -14.31
N THR A 131 -9.84 -19.72 -13.17
CA THR A 131 -10.86 -20.01 -12.16
C THR A 131 -11.73 -18.81 -11.82
N GLY A 132 -12.89 -19.05 -11.21
CA GLY A 132 -13.79 -18.01 -10.72
C GLY A 132 -14.29 -17.06 -11.80
N ILE A 133 -14.20 -15.76 -11.54
CA ILE A 133 -14.59 -14.68 -12.46
C ILE A 133 -13.45 -14.23 -13.36
N SER A 134 -12.28 -14.84 -13.25
CA SER A 134 -11.09 -14.45 -13.99
C SER A 134 -11.27 -14.68 -15.49
N LYS A 135 -10.81 -13.70 -16.26
CA LYS A 135 -10.77 -13.76 -17.73
C LYS A 135 -9.39 -13.32 -18.19
N ALA A 136 -8.89 -13.97 -19.23
CA ALA A 136 -7.66 -13.57 -19.90
C ALA A 136 -7.74 -13.92 -21.39
N TYR A 137 -6.87 -13.28 -22.18
CA TYR A 137 -6.67 -13.59 -23.59
C TYR A 137 -5.20 -13.43 -23.96
N VAL A 138 -4.79 -14.04 -25.05
CA VAL A 138 -3.42 -13.97 -25.57
C VAL A 138 -3.34 -13.06 -26.78
N LYS A 139 -2.40 -12.13 -26.77
CA LYS A 139 -2.10 -11.26 -27.92
C LYS A 139 -0.59 -11.18 -28.13
N ASN A 140 -0.14 -11.57 -29.33
CA ASN A 140 1.28 -11.59 -29.69
C ASN A 140 2.16 -12.41 -28.71
N GLY A 141 1.63 -13.49 -28.14
CA GLY A 141 2.33 -14.33 -27.15
C GLY A 141 2.39 -13.76 -25.73
N ALA A 142 1.81 -12.61 -25.45
CA ALA A 142 1.65 -12.06 -24.11
C ALA A 142 0.24 -12.32 -23.57
N LEU A 143 0.13 -12.53 -22.25
CA LEU A 143 -1.13 -12.74 -21.55
C LEU A 143 -1.70 -11.39 -21.08
N PHE A 144 -2.98 -11.16 -21.36
CA PHE A 144 -3.72 -9.97 -20.96
C PHE A 144 -4.90 -10.37 -20.06
N GLY A 145 -5.17 -9.58 -19.02
CA GLY A 145 -6.33 -9.78 -18.15
C GLY A 145 -7.60 -9.21 -18.78
N GLY A 146 -8.77 -9.83 -18.51
CA GLY A 146 -10.07 -9.36 -18.97
C GLY A 146 -10.46 -9.84 -20.37
N GLU A 147 -11.32 -9.08 -21.06
CA GLU A 147 -11.83 -9.41 -22.41
C GLU A 147 -11.04 -8.67 -23.50
N GLU A 148 -10.82 -9.27 -24.66
CA GLU A 148 -9.98 -8.75 -25.76
C GLU A 148 -10.40 -7.36 -26.27
N LYS A 149 -11.66 -6.98 -26.11
CA LYS A 149 -12.19 -5.68 -26.55
C LYS A 149 -12.09 -4.56 -25.53
N GLY A 150 -11.48 -4.81 -24.36
CA GLY A 150 -11.30 -3.82 -23.30
C GLY A 150 -9.96 -3.09 -23.38
N ASP A 151 -9.86 -1.97 -22.69
CA ASP A 151 -8.57 -1.32 -22.38
C ASP A 151 -7.90 -2.09 -21.25
N ASN A 152 -7.24 -3.19 -21.61
CA ASN A 152 -6.59 -4.07 -20.64
C ASN A 152 -5.07 -4.00 -20.79
N ASP A 153 -4.38 -3.94 -19.66
CA ASP A 153 -2.93 -4.07 -19.62
C ASP A 153 -2.52 -5.54 -19.71
N ASN A 154 -1.32 -5.80 -20.20
CA ASN A 154 -0.73 -7.11 -20.12
C ASN A 154 -0.43 -7.48 -18.66
N LEU A 155 -0.58 -8.75 -18.36
CA LEU A 155 -0.16 -9.33 -17.09
C LEU A 155 1.35 -9.49 -17.13
N ILE A 156 2.07 -9.06 -16.10
CA ILE A 156 3.53 -8.95 -16.13
C ILE A 156 4.27 -9.81 -15.12
N TRP A 157 3.60 -10.20 -14.03
CA TRP A 157 4.14 -11.18 -13.07
C TRP A 157 3.03 -12.06 -12.52
N ALA A 158 3.42 -13.14 -11.85
CA ALA A 158 2.49 -14.01 -11.15
C ALA A 158 3.07 -14.43 -9.79
N ASN A 159 2.18 -14.85 -8.91
CA ASN A 159 2.49 -15.51 -7.67
C ASN A 159 1.79 -16.86 -7.60
N GLU A 160 2.38 -17.81 -6.89
CA GLU A 160 1.91 -19.19 -6.76
C GLU A 160 1.62 -19.54 -5.31
N TRP A 161 0.48 -20.18 -5.07
CA TRP A 161 0.06 -20.68 -3.76
C TRP A 161 0.00 -22.20 -3.76
N ARG A 162 0.57 -22.79 -2.74
CA ARG A 162 0.60 -24.25 -2.57
C ARG A 162 -0.80 -24.79 -2.35
N LYS A 163 -1.13 -25.88 -3.02
CA LYS A 163 -2.44 -26.56 -2.87
C LYS A 163 -2.64 -27.22 -1.50
N GLU A 164 -1.54 -27.56 -0.81
CA GLU A 164 -1.57 -28.29 0.46
C GLU A 164 -2.09 -27.44 1.61
N ASP A 165 -1.73 -26.17 1.66
CA ASP A 165 -2.02 -25.27 2.78
C ASP A 165 -2.48 -23.86 2.37
N GLY A 166 -2.55 -23.59 1.07
CA GLY A 166 -2.94 -22.28 0.53
C GLY A 166 -1.93 -21.15 0.79
N MET A 167 -0.72 -21.49 1.26
CA MET A 167 0.32 -20.49 1.51
C MET A 167 1.08 -20.18 0.22
N LEU A 168 1.63 -18.96 0.14
CA LEU A 168 2.52 -18.58 -0.96
C LEU A 168 3.70 -19.57 -1.02
N THR A 169 4.16 -19.92 -2.23
CA THR A 169 5.29 -20.85 -2.39
C THR A 169 6.56 -20.29 -1.74
N GLU A 170 7.36 -21.15 -1.10
CA GLU A 170 8.65 -20.75 -0.54
C GLU A 170 9.78 -20.70 -1.57
N LYS A 171 9.55 -21.24 -2.77
CA LYS A 171 10.61 -21.53 -3.75
C LYS A 171 11.05 -20.31 -4.56
N TYR A 172 10.22 -19.29 -4.67
CA TYR A 172 10.52 -18.02 -5.37
C TYR A 172 9.54 -16.93 -4.95
N SER A 173 9.95 -15.68 -5.12
CA SER A 173 9.14 -14.52 -4.75
C SER A 173 8.10 -14.13 -5.81
N ASP A 174 8.56 -13.86 -7.04
CA ASP A 174 7.71 -13.43 -8.16
C ASP A 174 8.11 -14.16 -9.44
N LEU A 175 7.11 -14.57 -10.23
CA LEU A 175 7.29 -15.16 -11.55
C LEU A 175 7.10 -14.06 -12.60
N TRP A 176 8.17 -13.65 -13.29
CA TRP A 176 8.10 -12.63 -14.33
C TRP A 176 7.64 -13.22 -15.65
N LEU A 177 6.51 -12.74 -16.20
CA LEU A 177 5.86 -13.32 -17.39
C LEU A 177 6.56 -12.95 -18.70
N ARG A 178 7.47 -11.99 -18.72
CA ARG A 178 8.27 -11.64 -19.90
C ARG A 178 9.16 -12.78 -20.42
N ASP A 179 9.44 -13.77 -19.56
CA ASP A 179 10.28 -14.92 -19.90
C ASP A 179 9.47 -16.08 -20.52
N PHE A 180 8.16 -15.87 -20.75
CA PHE A 180 7.24 -16.87 -21.29
C PHE A 180 6.51 -16.36 -22.53
N LYS A 181 6.14 -17.31 -23.41
CA LYS A 181 5.17 -17.13 -24.49
C LYS A 181 3.92 -17.90 -24.17
N PHE A 182 2.79 -17.23 -24.27
CA PHE A 182 1.48 -17.80 -23.96
C PHE A 182 0.73 -18.20 -25.23
N SER A 183 -0.05 -19.28 -25.14
CA SER A 183 -1.07 -19.69 -26.10
C SER A 183 -2.40 -19.91 -25.38
N ASP A 184 -3.50 -19.62 -26.08
CA ASP A 184 -4.86 -19.93 -25.65
C ASP A 184 -5.26 -21.27 -26.24
N ASP A 185 -5.51 -22.25 -25.37
CA ASP A 185 -5.86 -23.62 -25.74
C ASP A 185 -7.39 -23.84 -25.73
N GLY A 186 -8.16 -22.79 -25.46
CA GLY A 186 -9.62 -22.81 -25.37
C GLY A 186 -10.16 -23.24 -24.00
N GLU A 187 -11.45 -22.97 -23.76
CA GLU A 187 -12.15 -23.34 -22.51
C GLU A 187 -11.46 -22.86 -21.24
N ASN A 188 -10.89 -21.65 -21.26
CA ASN A 188 -10.09 -21.05 -20.19
C ASN A 188 -8.79 -21.78 -19.86
N ASN A 189 -8.28 -22.64 -20.75
CA ASN A 189 -6.97 -23.28 -20.63
C ASN A 189 -5.93 -22.51 -21.43
N PHE A 190 -4.74 -22.41 -20.85
CA PHE A 190 -3.61 -21.69 -21.43
C PHE A 190 -2.31 -22.46 -21.21
N THR A 191 -1.40 -22.31 -22.17
CA THR A 191 -0.04 -22.83 -22.05
C THR A 191 0.96 -21.68 -22.06
N ALA A 192 1.94 -21.74 -21.17
CA ALA A 192 3.10 -20.86 -21.08
C ALA A 192 4.36 -21.66 -21.44
N GLU A 193 5.12 -21.22 -22.44
CA GLU A 193 6.39 -21.82 -22.85
C GLU A 193 7.56 -20.90 -22.55
N GLY A 194 8.64 -21.42 -21.97
CA GLY A 194 9.82 -20.66 -21.52
C GLY A 194 10.11 -20.83 -20.03
N GLY A 195 11.05 -20.04 -19.50
CA GLY A 195 11.32 -19.98 -18.07
C GLY A 195 11.92 -21.25 -17.43
N GLU A 196 12.72 -22.02 -18.14
CA GLU A 196 13.25 -23.35 -17.76
C GLU A 196 13.65 -23.49 -16.28
N LYS A 197 14.41 -22.54 -15.73
CA LYS A 197 14.86 -22.59 -14.33
C LYS A 197 13.76 -22.29 -13.29
N LEU A 198 12.68 -21.63 -13.71
CA LEU A 198 11.56 -21.29 -12.82
C LEU A 198 10.53 -22.40 -12.80
N THR A 199 10.28 -23.04 -13.93
CA THR A 199 9.33 -24.16 -14.03
C THR A 199 9.71 -25.35 -13.16
N GLU A 200 11.02 -25.62 -12.97
CA GLU A 200 11.50 -26.65 -12.04
C GLU A 200 11.04 -26.43 -10.58
N LYS A 201 10.70 -25.19 -10.23
CA LYS A 201 10.27 -24.80 -8.88
C LYS A 201 8.75 -24.81 -8.71
N MET A 202 7.98 -24.84 -9.78
CA MET A 202 6.51 -24.78 -9.75
C MET A 202 5.89 -26.12 -9.34
N GLY A 203 4.64 -26.11 -8.93
CA GLY A 203 3.90 -27.30 -8.48
C GLY A 203 2.59 -27.54 -9.21
N ASP A 204 2.39 -28.76 -9.69
CA ASP A 204 1.10 -29.20 -10.27
C ASP A 204 -0.02 -29.10 -9.24
N GLY A 205 -1.13 -28.48 -9.64
CA GLY A 205 -2.31 -28.30 -8.81
C GLY A 205 -2.23 -27.07 -7.89
N ASN A 206 -1.13 -26.34 -7.89
CA ASN A 206 -1.01 -25.10 -7.15
C ASN A 206 -1.89 -24.01 -7.78
N ALA A 207 -2.40 -23.10 -6.97
CA ALA A 207 -3.08 -21.93 -7.47
C ALA A 207 -2.06 -20.89 -7.97
N ILE A 208 -2.43 -20.12 -8.98
CA ILE A 208 -1.58 -19.07 -9.56
C ILE A 208 -2.42 -17.82 -9.83
N SER A 209 -1.88 -16.66 -9.55
CA SER A 209 -2.51 -15.38 -9.87
C SER A 209 -1.57 -14.51 -10.70
N PHE A 210 -2.06 -14.06 -11.84
CA PHE A 210 -1.36 -13.22 -12.80
C PHE A 210 -1.77 -11.76 -12.61
N GLN A 211 -0.79 -10.85 -12.55
CA GLN A 211 -0.99 -9.46 -12.14
C GLN A 211 -0.64 -8.46 -13.24
N GLN A 212 -1.38 -7.35 -13.27
CA GLN A 212 -1.08 -6.17 -14.09
C GLN A 212 -0.04 -5.27 -13.41
N ALA A 213 0.67 -4.45 -14.23
CA ALA A 213 1.61 -3.44 -13.72
C ALA A 213 0.90 -2.25 -13.08
N HIS A 214 -0.20 -1.81 -13.69
CA HIS A 214 -0.84 -0.54 -13.34
C HIS A 214 -1.93 -0.72 -12.29
N ARG A 215 -1.95 0.19 -11.33
CA ARG A 215 -2.97 0.35 -10.30
C ARG A 215 -3.72 1.62 -10.63
N VAL A 216 -5.00 1.53 -10.95
CA VAL A 216 -5.76 2.70 -11.46
C VAL A 216 -6.76 3.28 -10.47
N VAL A 217 -7.24 2.48 -9.51
CA VAL A 217 -8.20 2.89 -8.48
C VAL A 217 -7.88 2.19 -7.16
N CYS A 218 -8.35 2.77 -6.04
CA CYS A 218 -8.25 2.19 -4.71
C CYS A 218 -9.64 2.04 -4.08
N GLY A 219 -9.74 1.33 -2.96
CA GLY A 219 -11.00 1.12 -2.25
C GLY A 219 -11.51 2.39 -1.58
N VAL A 220 -10.68 3.06 -0.79
CA VAL A 220 -11.00 4.34 -0.15
C VAL A 220 -9.82 5.29 -0.36
N PHE A 221 -10.09 6.46 -0.92
CA PHE A 221 -9.13 7.54 -1.08
C PHE A 221 -9.42 8.67 -0.11
N VAL A 222 -8.43 9.10 0.66
CA VAL A 222 -8.53 10.21 1.62
C VAL A 222 -7.47 11.24 1.28
N GLU A 223 -7.89 12.48 1.00
CA GLU A 223 -6.98 13.56 0.63
C GLU A 223 -7.24 14.81 1.47
N SER A 224 -6.18 15.43 2.01
CA SER A 224 -6.24 16.71 2.72
C SER A 224 -7.34 16.80 3.78
N SER A 225 -7.67 15.67 4.42
CA SER A 225 -8.79 15.53 5.34
C SER A 225 -8.32 15.37 6.78
N TYR A 226 -9.18 15.74 7.73
CA TYR A 226 -8.91 15.68 9.16
C TYR A 226 -9.88 14.74 9.87
N ASN A 227 -9.36 13.85 10.72
CA ASN A 227 -10.12 12.91 11.55
C ASN A 227 -11.10 12.05 10.73
N THR A 228 -10.57 11.32 9.77
CA THR A 228 -11.33 10.35 8.97
C THR A 228 -11.36 8.99 9.67
N LYS A 229 -12.53 8.37 9.73
CA LYS A 229 -12.73 7.03 10.33
C LYS A 229 -13.33 6.06 9.32
N ILE A 230 -12.73 4.89 9.20
CA ILE A 230 -13.22 3.77 8.40
C ILE A 230 -13.37 2.58 9.35
N THR A 231 -14.58 2.05 9.51
CA THR A 231 -14.80 0.99 10.50
C THR A 231 -15.75 -0.07 9.98
N ASP A 232 -15.55 -1.34 10.42
CA ASP A 232 -16.31 -2.48 9.95
C ASP A 232 -16.37 -2.57 8.41
N TYR A 233 -15.18 -2.53 7.80
CA TYR A 233 -14.99 -2.54 6.35
C TYR A 233 -14.41 -3.86 5.88
N THR A 234 -15.09 -4.55 4.95
CA THR A 234 -14.56 -5.75 4.30
C THR A 234 -14.30 -5.49 2.83
N ILE A 235 -13.12 -5.86 2.33
CA ILE A 235 -12.81 -5.86 0.90
C ILE A 235 -12.35 -7.26 0.48
N TYR A 236 -13.03 -7.84 -0.50
CA TYR A 236 -12.75 -9.19 -0.96
C TYR A 236 -11.76 -9.22 -2.12
N ASN A 237 -11.92 -8.30 -3.08
CA ASN A 237 -11.03 -8.17 -4.22
C ASN A 237 -11.04 -6.71 -4.68
N GLY A 238 -9.89 -6.13 -4.75
CA GLY A 238 -9.71 -4.73 -5.13
C GLY A 238 -8.87 -4.59 -6.40
N ILE A 239 -9.07 -3.49 -7.10
CA ILE A 239 -8.37 -3.17 -8.35
C ILE A 239 -7.05 -2.42 -8.07
N GLY A 240 -6.70 -2.20 -6.82
CA GLY A 240 -5.52 -1.51 -6.34
C GLY A 240 -5.37 -1.67 -4.85
N MET A 241 -5.00 -0.61 -4.16
CA MET A 241 -4.87 -0.59 -2.70
C MET A 241 -6.24 -0.51 -2.02
N GLY A 242 -6.31 -1.01 -0.78
CA GLY A 242 -7.56 -0.98 0.00
C GLY A 242 -7.92 0.42 0.49
N VAL A 243 -7.00 1.08 1.17
CA VAL A 243 -7.14 2.47 1.65
C VAL A 243 -5.87 3.23 1.32
N ILE A 244 -6.01 4.41 0.70
CA ILE A 244 -4.92 5.38 0.53
C ILE A 244 -5.30 6.67 1.22
N ALA A 245 -4.45 7.17 2.11
CA ALA A 245 -4.55 8.52 2.64
C ALA A 245 -3.30 9.31 2.27
N GLN A 246 -3.48 10.53 1.75
CA GLN A 246 -2.37 11.43 1.45
C GLN A 246 -2.68 12.84 1.95
N ASN A 247 -1.65 13.58 2.34
CA ASN A 247 -1.76 14.96 2.86
C ASN A 247 -2.78 15.13 4.00
N SER A 248 -3.11 14.05 4.72
CA SER A 248 -4.22 14.01 5.68
C SER A 248 -3.72 13.98 7.13
N ASP A 249 -4.60 14.37 8.04
CA ASP A 249 -4.31 14.46 9.47
C ASP A 249 -5.27 13.55 10.24
N THR A 250 -4.72 12.60 10.96
CA THR A 250 -5.47 11.64 11.79
C THR A 250 -6.47 10.79 11.00
N VAL A 251 -6.07 9.57 10.72
CA VAL A 251 -6.90 8.55 10.06
C VAL A 251 -6.98 7.32 10.93
N SER A 252 -8.19 6.85 11.20
CA SER A 252 -8.44 5.65 12.01
C SER A 252 -9.15 4.58 11.20
N ILE A 253 -8.61 3.37 11.24
CA ILE A 253 -9.19 2.17 10.65
C ILE A 253 -9.41 1.16 11.77
N ASP A 254 -10.64 0.69 11.93
CA ASP A 254 -11.01 -0.29 12.94
C ASP A 254 -11.84 -1.41 12.31
N LYS A 255 -11.49 -2.66 12.61
CA LYS A 255 -12.17 -3.85 12.08
C LYS A 255 -12.23 -3.90 10.55
N MET A 256 -11.12 -3.56 9.90
CA MET A 256 -10.97 -3.79 8.47
C MET A 256 -10.65 -5.26 8.22
N THR A 257 -11.31 -5.84 7.22
CA THR A 257 -11.06 -7.22 6.78
C THR A 257 -10.71 -7.22 5.30
N VAL A 258 -9.49 -7.62 4.98
CA VAL A 258 -9.00 -7.85 3.62
C VAL A 258 -8.83 -9.35 3.45
N ILE A 259 -9.62 -9.97 2.59
CA ILE A 259 -9.59 -11.42 2.36
C ILE A 259 -9.88 -11.73 0.89
N PRO A 260 -9.34 -12.83 0.34
CA PRO A 260 -9.72 -13.31 -0.98
C PRO A 260 -11.23 -13.59 -1.09
N TYR A 261 -11.82 -13.32 -2.27
CA TYR A 261 -13.18 -13.77 -2.56
C TYR A 261 -13.19 -15.28 -2.78
N GLU A 262 -14.34 -15.91 -2.62
CA GLU A 262 -14.51 -17.37 -2.78
C GLU A 262 -13.82 -17.92 -4.02
N GLY A 263 -12.87 -18.83 -3.82
CA GLY A 263 -12.11 -19.48 -4.89
C GLY A 263 -10.96 -18.66 -5.49
N ALA A 264 -10.72 -17.43 -5.02
CA ALA A 264 -9.55 -16.64 -5.38
C ALA A 264 -8.38 -16.92 -4.44
N CYS A 265 -7.15 -16.74 -4.90
CA CYS A 265 -5.96 -16.92 -4.09
C CYS A 265 -5.37 -15.59 -3.57
N HIS A 266 -5.82 -14.46 -4.09
CA HIS A 266 -5.45 -13.12 -3.63
C HIS A 266 -6.66 -12.22 -3.36
N SER A 267 -6.47 -11.16 -2.59
CA SER A 267 -7.51 -10.16 -2.28
C SER A 267 -7.31 -8.84 -3.02
N LEU A 268 -6.24 -8.10 -2.72
CA LEU A 268 -5.87 -6.85 -3.38
C LEU A 268 -4.62 -7.08 -4.22
N ASN A 269 -4.47 -6.36 -5.32
CA ASN A 269 -3.26 -6.44 -6.14
C ASN A 269 -2.15 -5.47 -5.69
N ALA A 270 -2.31 -4.84 -4.53
CA ALA A 270 -1.35 -3.95 -3.87
C ALA A 270 -1.61 -3.87 -2.37
N ASP A 271 -1.14 -2.79 -1.70
CA ASP A 271 -1.22 -2.63 -0.25
C ASP A 271 -2.66 -2.65 0.27
N ALA A 272 -2.85 -3.17 1.48
CA ALA A 272 -4.12 -3.03 2.16
C ALA A 272 -4.35 -1.59 2.64
N THR A 273 -3.32 -0.94 3.20
CA THR A 273 -3.38 0.45 3.66
C THR A 273 -2.07 1.19 3.36
N HIS A 274 -2.19 2.42 2.85
CA HIS A 274 -1.07 3.23 2.39
C HIS A 274 -1.22 4.70 2.77
N PHE A 275 -0.24 5.25 3.48
CA PHE A 275 -0.29 6.61 4.03
C PHE A 275 0.91 7.42 3.55
N VAL A 276 0.66 8.46 2.77
CA VAL A 276 1.70 9.29 2.16
C VAL A 276 1.60 10.71 2.64
N HIS A 277 2.71 11.24 3.18
CA HIS A 277 2.76 12.63 3.62
C HIS A 277 1.59 12.98 4.56
N CYS A 278 1.32 12.12 5.55
CA CYS A 278 0.28 12.30 6.56
C CYS A 278 0.86 12.82 7.88
N LYS A 279 0.01 13.40 8.74
CA LYS A 279 0.35 13.82 10.10
C LYS A 279 -0.69 13.38 11.12
N GLY A 280 -0.46 13.72 12.39
CA GLY A 280 -1.34 13.30 13.48
C GLY A 280 -1.23 11.81 13.77
N LEU A 281 -2.33 11.11 14.02
CA LEU A 281 -2.33 9.69 14.37
C LEU A 281 -2.90 8.84 13.24
N ILE A 282 -2.12 7.91 12.74
CA ILE A 282 -2.58 6.78 11.94
C ILE A 282 -2.83 5.61 12.89
N LYS A 283 -4.08 5.19 12.98
CA LYS A 283 -4.51 4.15 13.91
C LYS A 283 -5.18 3.01 13.17
N ILE A 284 -4.65 1.79 13.30
CA ILE A 284 -5.22 0.58 12.69
C ILE A 284 -5.35 -0.48 13.77
N GLU A 285 -6.58 -0.88 14.06
CA GLU A 285 -6.88 -1.84 15.13
C GLU A 285 -7.85 -2.94 14.71
N ASN A 286 -7.80 -4.08 15.41
CA ASN A 286 -8.77 -5.17 15.31
C ASN A 286 -9.00 -5.67 13.87
N SER A 287 -7.99 -5.61 13.01
CA SER A 287 -8.12 -5.81 11.58
C SER A 287 -7.44 -7.10 11.12
N HIS A 288 -7.92 -7.64 10.00
CA HIS A 288 -7.39 -8.85 9.38
C HIS A 288 -6.99 -8.56 7.93
N PHE A 289 -5.73 -8.84 7.59
CA PHE A 289 -5.15 -8.61 6.28
C PHE A 289 -4.64 -9.93 5.72
N GLU A 290 -5.26 -10.40 4.63
CA GLU A 290 -4.96 -11.70 4.03
C GLU A 290 -4.93 -11.63 2.51
N GLY A 291 -3.85 -12.17 1.93
CA GLY A 291 -3.74 -12.41 0.51
C GLY A 291 -3.61 -11.16 -0.37
N GLN A 292 -3.39 -9.98 0.19
CA GLN A 292 -3.02 -8.81 -0.61
C GLN A 292 -1.60 -8.98 -1.17
N LEU A 293 -1.37 -8.42 -2.36
CA LEU A 293 -0.14 -8.64 -3.11
C LEU A 293 0.94 -7.56 -2.86
N ASP A 294 0.83 -6.85 -1.75
CA ASP A 294 1.87 -5.99 -1.17
C ASP A 294 1.63 -5.79 0.33
N ASP A 295 2.08 -4.68 0.92
CA ASP A 295 2.10 -4.46 2.37
C ASP A 295 0.68 -4.36 2.99
N ALA A 296 0.52 -4.80 4.23
CA ALA A 296 -0.70 -4.49 4.97
C ALA A 296 -0.73 -3.01 5.39
N LEU A 297 0.44 -2.43 5.66
CA LEU A 297 0.61 -1.03 6.02
C LEU A 297 1.89 -0.47 5.41
N ASN A 298 1.75 0.60 4.61
CA ASN A 298 2.88 1.42 4.17
C ASN A 298 2.69 2.87 4.66
N VAL A 299 3.74 3.47 5.24
CA VAL A 299 3.73 4.86 5.74
C VAL A 299 5.02 5.54 5.36
N HIS A 300 4.94 6.62 4.57
CA HIS A 300 6.13 7.36 4.13
C HIS A 300 5.84 8.81 3.73
N GLY A 301 6.89 9.61 3.60
CA GLY A 301 6.88 10.91 2.91
C GLY A 301 7.36 10.77 1.46
N ILE A 302 7.72 11.89 0.84
CA ILE A 302 8.16 11.92 -0.56
C ILE A 302 9.51 12.64 -0.64
N TYR A 303 10.51 12.00 -1.28
CA TYR A 303 11.73 12.68 -1.71
C TYR A 303 11.54 13.32 -3.08
N LEU A 304 11.99 14.57 -3.19
CA LEU A 304 12.11 15.33 -4.42
C LEU A 304 13.58 15.55 -4.69
N ARG A 305 14.05 15.37 -5.92
CA ARG A 305 15.41 15.68 -6.32
C ARG A 305 15.59 17.17 -6.54
N ILE A 306 16.66 17.75 -6.01
CA ILE A 306 17.11 19.09 -6.36
C ILE A 306 17.75 19.01 -7.75
N GLU A 307 17.02 19.45 -8.79
CA GLU A 307 17.46 19.34 -10.17
C GLU A 307 18.27 20.56 -10.63
N ASP A 308 17.88 21.76 -10.14
CA ASP A 308 18.59 23.00 -10.51
C ASP A 308 18.40 24.08 -9.43
N ILE A 309 19.25 25.10 -9.46
CA ILE A 309 19.17 26.30 -8.63
C ILE A 309 19.35 27.52 -9.52
N ILE A 310 18.31 28.32 -9.67
CA ILE A 310 18.27 29.51 -10.53
C ILE A 310 18.09 30.74 -9.64
N ASN A 311 19.16 31.48 -9.41
CA ASN A 311 19.22 32.60 -8.45
C ASN A 311 18.79 32.14 -7.04
N ASP A 312 17.66 32.64 -6.54
CA ASP A 312 17.06 32.33 -5.22
C ASP A 312 15.98 31.22 -5.27
N THR A 313 15.87 30.54 -6.41
CA THR A 313 14.81 29.56 -6.66
C THR A 313 15.40 28.19 -6.88
N VAL A 314 14.94 27.20 -6.12
CA VAL A 314 15.31 25.78 -6.24
C VAL A 314 14.26 25.07 -7.10
N ILE A 315 14.73 24.31 -8.09
CA ILE A 315 13.87 23.47 -8.91
C ILE A 315 13.87 22.06 -8.32
N LEU A 316 12.72 21.64 -7.80
CA LEU A 316 12.48 20.30 -7.26
C LEU A 316 11.75 19.44 -8.28
N LYS A 317 12.16 18.17 -8.38
CA LYS A 317 11.61 17.19 -9.31
C LYS A 317 11.08 15.95 -8.60
N PHE A 318 9.86 15.55 -8.96
CA PHE A 318 9.35 14.23 -8.65
C PHE A 318 10.10 13.20 -9.51
N MET A 319 10.82 12.30 -8.88
CA MET A 319 11.63 11.30 -9.56
C MET A 319 10.83 10.05 -9.93
N HIS A 320 9.84 9.68 -9.13
CA HIS A 320 8.94 8.57 -9.43
C HIS A 320 7.62 9.08 -10.02
N HIS A 321 7.20 8.51 -11.15
CA HIS A 321 6.02 8.97 -11.90
C HIS A 321 4.71 8.81 -11.12
N GLU A 322 4.61 7.81 -10.24
CA GLU A 322 3.42 7.56 -9.42
C GLU A 322 3.31 8.51 -8.19
N ALA A 323 4.37 9.24 -7.86
CA ALA A 323 4.32 10.30 -6.86
C ALA A 323 4.09 11.69 -7.48
N ALA A 324 4.21 11.80 -8.81
CA ALA A 324 4.15 13.07 -9.51
C ALA A 324 2.76 13.73 -9.39
N GLY A 325 2.76 15.03 -9.12
CA GLY A 325 1.53 15.82 -8.99
C GLY A 325 0.88 15.83 -7.61
N ILE A 326 1.40 15.06 -6.64
CA ILE A 326 0.97 15.14 -5.24
C ILE A 326 1.37 16.50 -4.66
N ASP A 327 0.45 17.12 -3.92
CA ASP A 327 0.67 18.44 -3.31
C ASP A 327 1.40 18.32 -1.96
N CYS A 328 2.69 17.91 -2.01
CA CYS A 328 3.52 17.70 -0.82
C CYS A 328 4.45 18.87 -0.48
N VAL A 329 4.39 19.99 -1.22
CA VAL A 329 5.18 21.21 -0.93
C VAL A 329 4.25 22.41 -0.97
N ARG A 330 4.14 23.12 0.15
CA ARG A 330 3.28 24.31 0.29
C ARG A 330 4.03 25.44 1.01
N GLU A 331 3.59 26.66 0.81
CA GLU A 331 4.09 27.82 1.57
C GLU A 331 3.94 27.59 3.08
N GLY A 332 5.00 27.88 3.83
CA GLY A 332 5.08 27.66 5.27
C GLY A 332 5.61 26.29 5.67
N PHE A 333 5.68 25.32 4.77
CA PHE A 333 6.24 23.99 5.07
C PHE A 333 7.75 24.05 5.34
N LEU A 334 8.24 23.08 6.11
CA LEU A 334 9.65 22.91 6.43
C LEU A 334 10.22 21.75 5.61
N MET A 335 11.10 22.09 4.66
CA MET A 335 11.80 21.10 3.85
C MET A 335 13.16 20.78 4.45
N GLU A 336 13.58 19.52 4.37
CA GLU A 336 14.89 19.05 4.81
C GLU A 336 15.66 18.48 3.62
N SER A 337 16.86 18.99 3.36
CA SER A 337 17.76 18.43 2.35
C SER A 337 18.57 17.27 2.93
N CYS A 338 18.83 16.26 2.14
CA CYS A 338 19.64 15.12 2.53
C CYS A 338 20.53 14.61 1.39
N ASP A 339 21.54 13.84 1.75
CA ASP A 339 22.37 13.11 0.79
C ASP A 339 21.58 11.94 0.19
N PRO A 340 21.55 11.74 -1.14
CA PRO A 340 20.74 10.71 -1.77
C PRO A 340 21.21 9.27 -1.52
N GLU A 341 22.46 9.06 -1.09
CA GLU A 341 23.00 7.73 -0.80
C GLU A 341 22.85 7.33 0.67
N SER A 342 23.10 8.27 1.58
CA SER A 342 23.03 8.03 3.03
C SER A 342 21.70 8.44 3.66
N LEU A 343 20.93 9.29 2.96
CA LEU A 343 19.68 9.91 3.40
C LEU A 343 19.84 10.76 4.69
N ILE A 344 21.07 11.05 5.08
CA ILE A 344 21.38 11.85 6.28
C ILE A 344 21.04 13.32 6.01
N PRO A 345 20.28 13.97 6.91
CA PRO A 345 19.94 15.38 6.79
C PRO A 345 21.15 16.31 6.73
N LYS A 346 21.07 17.34 5.86
CA LYS A 346 22.10 18.37 5.69
C LYS A 346 21.64 19.75 6.16
N GLY A 347 20.38 20.12 5.92
CA GLY A 347 19.85 21.42 6.30
C GLY A 347 18.32 21.46 6.22
N ARG A 348 17.72 22.46 6.88
CA ARG A 348 16.28 22.70 6.88
C ARG A 348 15.96 24.08 6.37
N TYR A 349 14.90 24.19 5.55
CA TYR A 349 14.55 25.37 4.79
C TYR A 349 13.05 25.59 4.80
N LYS A 350 12.60 26.77 5.21
CA LYS A 350 11.18 27.12 5.26
C LYS A 350 10.71 27.65 3.92
N VAL A 351 9.70 27.04 3.35
CA VAL A 351 9.10 27.43 2.07
C VAL A 351 8.41 28.78 2.20
N THR A 352 8.80 29.76 1.37
CA THR A 352 8.17 31.08 1.26
C THR A 352 7.33 31.24 0.02
N SER A 353 7.62 30.47 -1.04
CA SER A 353 6.77 30.39 -2.21
C SER A 353 6.97 29.06 -2.94
N VAL A 354 5.92 28.57 -3.56
CA VAL A 354 5.97 27.41 -4.44
C VAL A 354 5.17 27.69 -5.71
N LYS A 355 5.73 27.30 -6.86
CA LYS A 355 5.06 27.40 -8.16
C LYS A 355 5.22 26.07 -8.89
N LYS A 356 4.11 25.43 -9.25
CA LYS A 356 4.10 24.26 -10.11
C LYS A 356 4.49 24.69 -11.54
N LEU A 357 5.62 24.19 -12.03
CA LEU A 357 6.10 24.49 -13.40
C LEU A 357 5.44 23.57 -14.42
N ASN A 358 5.36 22.31 -14.07
CA ASN A 358 4.67 21.27 -14.83
C ASN A 358 4.30 20.12 -13.88
N PHE A 359 3.93 18.98 -14.41
CA PHE A 359 3.50 17.82 -13.63
C PHE A 359 4.61 17.27 -12.70
N ASN A 360 5.87 17.34 -13.12
CA ASN A 360 7.01 16.76 -12.40
C ASN A 360 7.88 17.78 -11.67
N HIS A 361 7.72 19.10 -11.89
CA HIS A 361 8.65 20.11 -11.40
C HIS A 361 7.97 21.23 -10.64
N LEU A 362 8.59 21.59 -9.53
CA LEU A 362 8.20 22.70 -8.66
C LEU A 362 9.35 23.71 -8.61
N ALA A 363 9.04 25.01 -8.70
CA ALA A 363 9.97 26.09 -8.37
C ALA A 363 9.67 26.58 -6.95
N VAL A 364 10.65 26.48 -6.06
CA VAL A 364 10.48 26.72 -4.62
C VAL A 364 11.49 27.75 -4.16
N ARG A 365 11.04 28.70 -3.31
CA ARG A 365 11.92 29.65 -2.61
C ARG A 365 11.85 29.39 -1.10
N PHE A 366 12.97 29.63 -0.45
CA PHE A 366 13.13 29.41 0.97
C PHE A 366 13.49 30.71 1.72
N ALA A 367 13.08 30.80 2.96
CA ALA A 367 13.39 31.97 3.81
C ALA A 367 14.90 32.11 4.08
N GLU A 368 15.60 30.97 4.15
CA GLU A 368 17.05 30.90 4.37
C GLU A 368 17.88 31.11 3.08
N GLY A 369 17.21 31.31 1.93
CA GLY A 369 17.85 31.35 0.62
C GLY A 369 18.27 29.96 0.15
N THR A 370 19.35 29.89 -0.65
CA THR A 370 19.83 28.64 -1.27
C THR A 370 21.16 28.15 -0.69
N ASP A 371 21.69 28.82 0.34
CA ASP A 371 22.95 28.43 0.95
C ASP A 371 22.89 27.03 1.56
N GLY A 372 23.88 26.20 1.21
CA GLY A 372 23.94 24.80 1.66
C GLY A 372 23.08 23.81 0.86
N ILE A 373 22.22 24.29 -0.04
CA ILE A 373 21.46 23.45 -0.98
C ILE A 373 22.37 23.05 -2.14
N LYS A 374 22.35 21.77 -2.51
CA LYS A 374 23.16 21.25 -3.60
C LYS A 374 22.31 20.54 -4.66
N ILE A 375 22.58 20.80 -5.92
CA ILE A 375 22.01 20.04 -7.03
C ILE A 375 22.41 18.56 -6.89
N GLY A 376 21.46 17.66 -7.08
CA GLY A 376 21.61 16.22 -6.91
C GLY A 376 21.30 15.68 -5.52
N ASP A 377 21.17 16.54 -4.50
CA ASP A 377 20.63 16.13 -3.20
C ASP A 377 19.11 15.88 -3.30
N ASP A 378 18.57 15.14 -2.35
CA ASP A 378 17.13 14.97 -2.17
C ASP A 378 16.59 15.96 -1.14
N MET A 379 15.33 16.29 -1.25
CA MET A 379 14.62 17.17 -0.34
C MET A 379 13.25 16.59 0.01
N THR A 380 12.90 16.59 1.28
CA THR A 380 11.60 16.10 1.77
C THR A 380 10.97 17.06 2.74
N GLU A 381 9.65 17.06 2.81
CA GLU A 381 8.88 17.81 3.79
C GLU A 381 8.93 17.09 5.15
N VAL A 382 9.15 17.84 6.24
CA VAL A 382 9.35 17.28 7.59
C VAL A 382 8.46 17.89 8.67
N SER A 383 7.51 18.76 8.33
CA SER A 383 6.50 19.24 9.29
C SER A 383 5.26 18.33 9.37
N TYR A 384 5.04 17.48 8.36
CA TYR A 384 4.02 16.44 8.40
C TYR A 384 4.62 15.15 8.92
N VAL A 385 4.44 14.91 10.21
CA VAL A 385 4.90 13.71 10.91
C VAL A 385 3.69 13.03 11.54
N CYS A 386 3.52 11.74 11.28
CA CYS A 386 2.46 10.95 11.89
C CYS A 386 3.00 9.98 12.93
N ASP A 387 2.26 9.87 14.03
CA ASP A 387 2.33 8.73 14.93
C ASP A 387 1.59 7.55 14.32
N VAL A 388 2.02 6.33 14.60
CA VAL A 388 1.36 5.10 14.14
C VAL A 388 1.04 4.21 15.34
N LEU A 389 -0.21 3.80 15.45
CA LEU A 389 -0.66 2.71 16.33
C LEU A 389 -1.21 1.58 15.49
N PHE A 390 -0.50 0.46 15.44
CA PHE A 390 -0.92 -0.76 14.78
C PHE A 390 -1.09 -1.86 15.82
N LYS A 391 -2.34 -2.18 16.18
CA LYS A 391 -2.62 -3.00 17.36
C LYS A 391 -3.76 -3.99 17.15
N ASP A 392 -3.62 -5.17 17.77
CA ASP A 392 -4.62 -6.24 17.75
C ASP A 392 -5.02 -6.69 16.32
N ASN A 393 -4.04 -6.69 15.37
CA ASN A 393 -4.26 -7.06 13.99
C ASN A 393 -3.65 -8.44 13.67
N THR A 394 -4.18 -9.06 12.61
CA THR A 394 -3.61 -10.28 12.02
C THR A 394 -3.22 -10.04 10.57
N LEU A 395 -1.97 -10.39 10.22
CA LEU A 395 -1.46 -10.39 8.86
C LEU A 395 -1.19 -11.82 8.44
N TYR A 396 -1.76 -12.22 7.31
CA TYR A 396 -1.69 -13.59 6.86
C TYR A 396 -1.46 -13.68 5.35
N ASN A 397 -0.38 -14.39 4.97
CA ASN A 397 -0.15 -14.85 3.59
C ASN A 397 -0.19 -13.74 2.52
N ASN A 398 0.20 -12.52 2.86
CA ASN A 398 0.33 -11.44 1.90
C ASN A 398 1.68 -11.51 1.16
N ARG A 399 1.73 -11.01 -0.06
CA ARG A 399 3.00 -10.88 -0.78
C ARG A 399 3.84 -9.77 -0.18
N ALA A 400 5.14 -9.93 -0.30
CA ALA A 400 6.23 -9.07 0.09
C ALA A 400 6.36 -8.87 1.61
N ARG A 401 5.97 -7.74 2.13
CA ARG A 401 6.19 -7.38 3.54
C ARG A 401 4.87 -7.29 4.29
N GLY A 402 4.93 -7.45 5.61
CA GLY A 402 3.78 -7.12 6.45
C GLY A 402 3.57 -5.62 6.49
N MET A 403 4.62 -4.86 6.76
CA MET A 403 4.57 -3.38 6.76
C MET A 403 5.90 -2.76 6.37
N LEU A 404 5.82 -1.56 5.76
CA LEU A 404 6.93 -0.68 5.46
C LEU A 404 6.70 0.67 6.14
N LEU A 405 7.59 1.06 7.06
CA LEU A 405 7.37 2.23 7.90
C LEU A 405 8.53 3.23 7.82
N ALA A 406 8.21 4.45 7.46
CA ALA A 406 9.11 5.57 7.34
C ALA A 406 8.46 6.85 7.90
N SER A 407 8.36 6.97 9.22
CA SER A 407 7.88 8.17 9.92
C SER A 407 8.73 8.48 11.16
N ALA A 408 8.98 9.77 11.40
CA ALA A 408 9.70 10.25 12.56
C ALA A 408 8.83 10.39 13.84
N GLY A 409 7.55 10.01 13.77
CA GLY A 409 6.65 9.98 14.92
C GLY A 409 6.86 8.77 15.84
N LYS A 410 5.93 8.58 16.75
CA LYS A 410 5.90 7.42 17.64
C LYS A 410 5.26 6.25 16.91
N LEU A 411 6.02 5.19 16.68
CA LEU A 411 5.53 3.98 16.03
C LEU A 411 5.31 2.90 17.10
N ARG A 412 4.08 2.45 17.27
CA ARG A 412 3.66 1.45 18.25
C ARG A 412 3.02 0.27 17.54
N ILE A 413 3.68 -0.88 17.58
CA ILE A 413 3.28 -2.11 16.91
C ILE A 413 3.09 -3.16 18.01
N GLU A 414 1.84 -3.37 18.41
CA GLU A 414 1.55 -4.07 19.65
C GLU A 414 0.43 -5.12 19.48
N HIS A 415 0.59 -6.28 20.11
CA HIS A 415 -0.44 -7.34 20.16
C HIS A 415 -0.90 -7.84 18.79
N ASN A 416 -0.02 -7.83 17.79
CA ASN A 416 -0.36 -8.31 16.45
C ASN A 416 0.15 -9.73 16.22
N LYS A 417 -0.47 -10.40 15.25
CA LYS A 417 -0.05 -11.71 14.77
C LYS A 417 0.41 -11.61 13.31
N PHE A 418 1.63 -12.05 13.05
CA PHE A 418 2.25 -12.02 11.74
C PHE A 418 2.53 -13.44 11.23
N ILE A 419 1.99 -13.76 10.05
CA ILE A 419 2.27 -14.98 9.29
C ILE A 419 2.51 -14.55 7.86
N THR A 420 3.70 -14.01 7.58
CA THR A 420 4.01 -13.34 6.31
C THR A 420 5.16 -14.04 5.58
N PRO A 421 5.07 -14.24 4.27
CA PRO A 421 6.11 -14.89 3.47
C PRO A 421 7.39 -14.05 3.35
N GLY A 422 7.30 -12.73 3.42
CA GLY A 422 8.40 -11.79 3.53
C GLY A 422 8.63 -11.27 4.95
N ALA A 423 9.36 -10.16 5.11
CA ALA A 423 9.58 -9.55 6.41
C ALA A 423 8.28 -8.94 6.99
N PRO A 424 7.84 -9.32 8.19
CA PRO A 424 6.68 -8.72 8.83
C PRO A 424 6.79 -7.21 9.00
N ILE A 425 7.97 -6.72 9.38
CA ILE A 425 8.20 -5.31 9.67
C ILE A 425 9.49 -4.87 9.00
N LYS A 426 9.38 -3.82 8.18
CA LYS A 426 10.54 -3.20 7.53
C LYS A 426 10.54 -1.69 7.77
N PHE A 427 11.73 -1.17 8.13
CA PHE A 427 12.01 0.26 8.21
C PHE A 427 13.02 0.63 7.13
N GLU A 428 12.54 1.21 6.05
CA GLU A 428 13.39 1.59 4.91
C GLU A 428 12.87 2.88 4.29
N SER A 429 13.79 3.71 3.81
CA SER A 429 13.52 4.83 2.92
C SER A 429 14.35 4.65 1.65
N ASP A 430 13.88 5.19 0.55
CA ASP A 430 14.50 5.00 -0.75
C ASP A 430 14.63 6.32 -1.52
N GLY A 431 15.85 6.78 -1.69
CA GLY A 431 16.22 7.93 -2.54
C GLY A 431 16.63 7.58 -3.97
N ALA A 432 16.42 6.32 -4.41
CA ALA A 432 16.95 5.82 -5.68
C ALA A 432 15.89 5.31 -6.66
N TYR A 433 14.80 4.72 -6.19
CA TYR A 433 13.77 4.11 -7.05
C TYR A 433 12.36 4.62 -6.73
N TRP A 434 11.82 4.34 -5.52
CA TRP A 434 10.47 4.77 -5.14
C TRP A 434 10.43 6.22 -4.63
N PHE A 435 11.55 6.73 -4.12
CA PHE A 435 11.65 8.07 -3.51
C PHE A 435 10.71 8.26 -2.31
N GLU A 436 10.56 7.21 -1.53
CA GLU A 436 9.80 7.20 -0.28
C GLU A 436 10.69 7.70 0.87
N SER A 437 10.24 8.75 1.55
CA SER A 437 11.04 9.43 2.57
C SER A 437 10.58 9.17 3.99
N GLY A 438 11.50 9.24 4.95
CA GLY A 438 11.26 9.26 6.38
C GLY A 438 12.15 8.31 7.18
N GLY A 439 12.87 8.85 8.17
CA GLY A 439 13.62 8.06 9.15
C GLY A 439 12.81 7.91 10.43
N THR A 440 12.85 6.73 11.05
CA THR A 440 12.16 6.51 12.33
C THR A 440 12.91 7.12 13.51
N ARG A 441 12.21 7.52 14.60
CA ARG A 441 12.83 8.09 15.79
C ARG A 441 12.48 7.37 17.09
N ASP A 442 11.24 6.92 17.24
CA ASP A 442 10.74 6.28 18.46
C ASP A 442 9.84 5.10 18.09
N VAL A 443 10.43 3.90 18.06
CA VAL A 443 9.77 2.66 17.64
C VAL A 443 9.67 1.70 18.80
N VAL A 444 8.47 1.16 19.07
CA VAL A 444 8.23 0.06 20.01
C VAL A 444 7.48 -1.06 19.31
N ILE A 445 8.10 -2.24 19.27
CA ILE A 445 7.53 -3.49 18.75
C ILE A 445 7.37 -4.43 19.93
N LYS A 446 6.13 -4.61 20.41
CA LYS A 446 5.90 -5.25 21.71
C LYS A 446 4.70 -6.17 21.72
N ASN A 447 4.84 -7.30 22.44
CA ASN A 447 3.75 -8.28 22.63
C ASN A 447 3.17 -8.83 21.31
N ASN A 448 3.97 -8.93 20.25
CA ASN A 448 3.53 -9.50 18.98
C ASN A 448 3.92 -10.97 18.88
N GLU A 449 3.19 -11.69 18.03
CA GLU A 449 3.48 -13.08 17.67
C GLU A 449 3.92 -13.15 16.20
N PHE A 450 5.14 -13.65 15.95
CA PHE A 450 5.74 -13.85 14.65
C PHE A 450 5.84 -15.35 14.35
N ILE A 451 5.12 -15.85 13.34
CA ILE A 451 5.02 -17.28 13.07
C ILE A 451 5.47 -17.59 11.64
N ASN A 452 6.49 -18.41 11.47
CA ASN A 452 6.97 -18.87 10.16
C ASN A 452 7.11 -17.72 9.16
N ASN A 453 7.74 -16.64 9.57
CA ASN A 453 7.91 -15.45 8.73
C ASN A 453 9.18 -15.51 7.88
N LEU A 454 9.19 -14.73 6.78
CA LEU A 454 10.33 -14.58 5.89
C LEU A 454 10.80 -15.95 5.35
N TYR A 455 9.86 -16.81 4.96
CA TYR A 455 10.15 -18.16 4.49
C TYR A 455 10.39 -18.26 2.97
N VAL A 456 9.96 -17.26 2.19
CA VAL A 456 10.13 -17.22 0.73
C VAL A 456 11.60 -16.99 0.35
N GLU A 457 12.10 -17.74 -0.63
CA GLU A 457 13.45 -17.55 -1.18
C GLU A 457 13.62 -16.12 -1.71
N GLY A 458 14.72 -15.47 -1.30
CA GLY A 458 15.00 -14.08 -1.65
C GLY A 458 14.26 -13.02 -0.81
N GLY A 459 13.12 -13.35 -0.16
CA GLY A 459 12.40 -12.53 0.82
C GLY A 459 12.19 -11.06 0.42
N TRP A 460 12.08 -10.78 -0.89
CA TRP A 460 12.06 -9.43 -1.48
C TRP A 460 13.18 -8.53 -0.94
N GLY A 461 14.38 -9.12 -0.77
CA GLY A 461 15.59 -8.44 -0.32
C GLY A 461 15.70 -8.21 1.19
N SER A 462 14.76 -8.69 1.99
CA SER A 462 14.83 -8.65 3.45
C SER A 462 15.67 -9.81 4.00
N THR A 463 16.33 -9.60 5.13
CA THR A 463 17.23 -10.58 5.75
C THR A 463 16.95 -10.85 7.22
N GLY A 464 16.05 -10.10 7.83
CA GLY A 464 15.54 -10.32 9.17
C GLY A 464 14.03 -10.21 9.20
N ILE A 465 13.39 -10.83 10.18
CA ILE A 465 11.95 -10.75 10.43
C ILE A 465 11.57 -9.28 10.70
N ILE A 466 12.36 -8.60 11.54
CA ILE A 466 12.35 -7.15 11.67
C ILE A 466 13.58 -6.63 10.94
N ASP A 467 13.37 -5.93 9.80
CA ASP A 467 14.45 -5.54 8.88
C ASP A 467 14.60 -4.03 8.82
N VAL A 468 15.80 -3.52 9.10
CA VAL A 468 16.08 -2.09 9.16
C VAL A 468 17.19 -1.72 8.19
N MET A 469 16.85 -0.96 7.20
CA MET A 469 17.66 -0.20 6.27
C MET A 469 19.06 -0.74 5.92
N ARG A 470 19.13 -1.65 4.95
CA ARG A 470 20.40 -2.25 4.50
C ARG A 470 21.12 -1.48 3.41
N LYS A 471 20.40 -0.70 2.62
CA LYS A 471 20.92 -0.15 1.36
C LYS A 471 21.54 1.23 1.47
N ALA A 472 21.18 2.02 2.49
CA ALA A 472 21.74 3.34 2.64
C ALA A 472 23.18 3.29 3.11
N LYS A 473 24.00 4.19 2.54
CA LYS A 473 25.39 4.38 2.93
C LYS A 473 25.44 4.93 4.36
N THR A 474 26.29 4.32 5.19
CA THR A 474 26.52 4.82 6.55
C THR A 474 27.52 5.97 6.55
N GLU A 475 27.29 6.97 7.40
CA GLU A 475 28.22 8.07 7.66
C GLU A 475 28.69 8.01 9.10
N GLU A 476 30.01 8.14 9.34
CA GLU A 476 30.59 8.02 10.68
C GLU A 476 29.94 9.00 11.68
N GLY A 477 29.49 8.45 12.82
CA GLY A 477 28.85 9.22 13.88
C GLY A 477 27.44 9.71 13.61
N LYS A 478 26.84 9.40 12.44
CA LYS A 478 25.46 9.76 12.08
C LYS A 478 24.60 8.53 11.90
N TYR A 479 23.34 8.63 12.29
CA TYR A 479 22.40 7.51 12.25
C TYR A 479 21.07 7.98 11.65
N PHE A 480 20.56 7.21 10.70
CA PHE A 480 19.30 7.53 10.02
C PHE A 480 18.08 7.20 10.88
N HIS A 481 18.14 6.11 11.65
CA HIS A 481 17.09 5.73 12.59
C HIS A 481 17.47 6.09 14.03
N GLY A 482 16.49 6.44 14.86
CA GLY A 482 16.63 6.74 16.27
C GLY A 482 16.59 5.47 17.14
N THR A 483 15.66 5.43 18.10
CA THR A 483 15.50 4.29 19.01
C THR A 483 14.51 3.27 18.44
N ILE A 484 14.92 2.00 18.45
CA ILE A 484 14.07 0.85 18.10
C ILE A 484 14.08 -0.11 19.29
N GLU A 485 12.90 -0.32 19.89
CA GLU A 485 12.68 -1.31 20.95
C GLU A 485 11.92 -2.51 20.39
N ILE A 486 12.46 -3.72 20.63
CA ILE A 486 11.88 -5.01 20.30
C ILE A 486 11.77 -5.80 21.61
N SER A 487 10.58 -5.84 22.22
CA SER A 487 10.42 -6.39 23.56
C SER A 487 9.18 -7.25 23.72
N ASP A 488 9.29 -8.28 24.56
CA ASP A 488 8.17 -9.12 24.98
C ASP A 488 7.42 -9.79 23.79
N ASN A 489 8.10 -10.02 22.64
CA ASN A 489 7.52 -10.69 21.48
C ASN A 489 7.79 -12.19 21.51
N VAL A 490 6.96 -12.95 20.80
CA VAL A 490 7.14 -14.39 20.61
C VAL A 490 7.42 -14.69 19.14
N PHE A 491 8.53 -15.36 18.86
CA PHE A 491 8.92 -15.83 17.53
C PHE A 491 8.78 -17.36 17.50
N LYS A 492 7.99 -17.89 16.56
CA LYS A 492 7.71 -19.33 16.42
C LYS A 492 8.06 -19.85 15.03
N ASN A 493 8.74 -20.98 14.98
CA ASN A 493 9.08 -21.67 13.72
C ASN A 493 9.81 -20.78 12.71
N CYS A 494 10.61 -19.83 13.17
CA CYS A 494 11.33 -18.90 12.34
C CYS A 494 12.70 -19.44 11.95
N LYS A 495 13.05 -19.37 10.66
CA LYS A 495 14.31 -19.89 10.09
C LYS A 495 15.28 -18.79 9.65
N LYS A 496 15.00 -17.55 10.01
CA LYS A 496 15.78 -16.38 9.67
C LYS A 496 16.06 -15.56 10.92
N PRO A 497 17.06 -14.65 10.90
CA PRO A 497 17.31 -13.74 12.00
C PRO A 497 16.04 -13.01 12.45
N ILE A 498 15.78 -12.97 13.75
CA ILE A 498 14.61 -12.26 14.29
C ILE A 498 14.68 -10.76 14.02
N ALA A 499 15.88 -10.22 13.86
CA ALA A 499 16.10 -8.83 13.48
C ALA A 499 17.37 -8.69 12.63
N SER A 500 17.32 -7.82 11.63
CA SER A 500 18.47 -7.34 10.87
C SER A 500 18.49 -5.81 10.98
N ILE A 501 19.40 -5.29 11.82
CA ILE A 501 19.40 -3.89 12.24
C ILE A 501 20.66 -3.19 11.72
N ASN A 502 20.47 -2.06 11.05
CA ASN A 502 21.53 -1.22 10.55
C ASN A 502 21.19 0.26 10.72
N ASN A 503 22.20 1.14 10.73
CA ASN A 503 22.08 2.60 10.71
C ASN A 503 21.12 3.17 11.78
N THR A 504 21.25 2.65 13.02
CA THR A 504 20.34 2.92 14.14
C THR A 504 21.09 3.52 15.33
N GLU A 505 20.56 4.57 15.94
CA GLU A 505 21.18 5.19 17.10
C GLU A 505 21.11 4.28 18.33
N LYS A 506 19.93 3.72 18.63
CA LYS A 506 19.74 2.85 19.80
C LYS A 506 18.83 1.65 19.49
N LEU A 507 19.31 0.47 19.83
CA LEU A 507 18.56 -0.77 19.78
C LEU A 507 18.33 -1.30 21.20
N ILE A 508 17.09 -1.59 21.54
CA ILE A 508 16.71 -2.24 22.81
C ILE A 508 16.06 -3.57 22.44
N MET A 509 16.64 -4.68 22.95
CA MET A 509 16.07 -6.02 22.75
C MET A 509 15.97 -6.73 24.10
N LYS A 510 14.75 -7.05 24.55
CA LYS A 510 14.55 -7.69 25.85
C LYS A 510 13.34 -8.61 25.86
N ASN A 511 13.41 -9.67 26.66
CA ASN A 511 12.30 -10.59 26.94
C ASN A 511 11.61 -11.19 25.69
N ASN A 512 12.30 -11.31 24.54
CA ASN A 512 11.72 -11.96 23.38
C ASN A 512 11.88 -13.48 23.53
N GLU A 513 10.80 -14.21 23.31
CA GLU A 513 10.75 -15.66 23.39
C GLU A 513 10.95 -16.29 22.00
N LEU A 514 11.80 -17.33 21.92
CA LEU A 514 12.08 -18.08 20.69
C LEU A 514 11.58 -19.51 20.88
N ILE A 515 10.65 -19.95 20.04
CA ILE A 515 10.07 -21.29 20.05
C ILE A 515 10.33 -21.96 18.70
N ASP A 516 11.04 -23.06 18.69
CA ASP A 516 11.38 -23.84 17.49
C ASP A 516 11.98 -22.97 16.36
N CYS A 517 12.87 -22.04 16.73
CA CYS A 517 13.53 -21.12 15.81
C CYS A 517 14.94 -21.60 15.47
N GLU A 518 15.29 -21.53 14.18
CA GLU A 518 16.64 -21.82 13.67
C GLU A 518 17.25 -20.53 13.12
N ASN A 519 18.59 -20.39 13.20
CA ASN A 519 19.31 -19.22 12.67
C ASN A 519 18.74 -17.86 13.12
N SER A 520 18.19 -17.81 14.32
CA SER A 520 17.36 -16.70 14.82
C SER A 520 18.18 -15.53 15.40
N GLU A 521 19.50 -15.66 15.52
CA GLU A 521 20.35 -14.62 16.09
C GLU A 521 20.24 -13.30 15.32
N PRO A 522 20.07 -12.16 15.99
CA PRO A 522 20.00 -10.86 15.33
C PRO A 522 21.29 -10.51 14.60
N VAL A 523 21.17 -10.00 13.39
CA VAL A 523 22.28 -9.43 12.62
C VAL A 523 22.29 -7.93 12.86
N ILE A 524 23.33 -7.43 13.52
CA ILE A 524 23.43 -6.03 13.93
C ILE A 524 24.69 -5.41 13.33
N SER A 525 24.52 -4.29 12.64
CA SER A 525 25.62 -3.52 12.06
C SER A 525 25.33 -2.02 12.20
N TYR A 526 26.37 -1.23 12.39
CA TYR A 526 26.28 0.23 12.49
C TYR A 526 25.18 0.71 13.46
N VAL A 527 25.23 0.24 14.70
CA VAL A 527 24.36 0.62 15.82
C VAL A 527 25.20 1.25 16.92
N LYS A 528 24.84 2.46 17.39
CA LYS A 528 25.62 3.20 18.38
C LYS A 528 25.50 2.62 19.78
N GLU A 529 24.28 2.26 20.19
CA GLU A 529 23.97 1.73 21.52
C GLU A 529 23.10 0.49 21.43
N ILE A 530 23.46 -0.57 22.14
CA ILE A 530 22.67 -1.80 22.23
C ILE A 530 22.38 -2.10 23.69
N VAL A 531 21.09 -2.24 24.03
CA VAL A 531 20.60 -2.64 25.36
C VAL A 531 19.90 -3.99 25.21
N LYS A 532 20.37 -4.99 25.99
CA LYS A 532 19.82 -6.35 26.01
C LYS A 532 19.06 -6.60 27.30
#